data_b34b6069bc0aeb322aadf5fd0afccb32
#
_entry.id   b34b6069bc0aeb322aadf5fd0afccb32
#
_cell.length_a   1.000
_cell.length_b   1.000
_cell.length_c   1.000
_cell.angle_alpha   90.00
_cell.angle_beta   90.00
_cell.angle_gamma   90.00
#
_symmetry.space_group_name_H-M   'P 1'
#
loop_
_entity.id
_entity.type
_entity.pdbx_description
1 polymer ?
#
loop_
_entity_poly.entity_id
_entity_poly.type
_entity_poly.pdbx_seq_one_letter_code
_entity_poly.pdbx_strand_id
1 'polypeptide(L)'
;MTAKRVNYRKVAFDHYEQLGQTVCAHCGFGIRDVLEVAHLDGDRSNNDPSNLAILCPTCHKMHDLDLISTETIILMRDRPKVVVWAKRMKDAGKKAAESRRKSAEKLKWKTAGQKAAETRKRNAAKEPKA
;
A
#
# COMPACT_ATOMS: atom_id res chain seq x y z
N MET A 1 24.25 13.70 -36.21
CA MET A 1 23.03 14.04 -35.43
C MET A 1 22.93 13.11 -34.26
N THR A 2 23.04 13.63 -33.08
CA THR A 2 22.76 12.85 -31.86
C THR A 2 21.25 12.63 -31.75
N ALA A 3 20.80 11.38 -31.79
CA ALA A 3 19.40 11.05 -31.59
C ALA A 3 18.95 11.55 -30.17
N LYS A 4 17.91 12.30 -30.14
CA LYS A 4 17.36 12.82 -28.86
C LYS A 4 16.93 11.63 -28.00
N ARG A 5 17.49 11.54 -26.81
CA ARG A 5 17.18 10.44 -25.87
C ARG A 5 15.68 10.48 -25.52
N VAL A 6 14.99 9.37 -25.75
CA VAL A 6 13.57 9.27 -25.43
C VAL A 6 13.39 9.24 -23.91
N ASN A 7 12.51 10.09 -23.41
CA ASN A 7 12.13 10.05 -22.01
C ASN A 7 11.04 8.98 -21.81
N TYR A 8 11.48 7.74 -21.64
CA TYR A 8 10.58 6.59 -21.47
C TYR A 8 9.66 6.73 -20.25
N ARG A 9 10.10 7.41 -19.20
CA ARG A 9 9.27 7.69 -18.04
C ARG A 9 8.05 8.54 -18.41
N LYS A 10 8.26 9.59 -19.19
CA LYS A 10 7.17 10.43 -19.70
C LYS A 10 6.23 9.63 -20.59
N VAL A 11 6.77 8.82 -21.49
CA VAL A 11 5.98 7.95 -22.39
C VAL A 11 5.08 7.02 -21.60
N ALA A 12 5.63 6.32 -20.60
CA ALA A 12 4.88 5.39 -19.77
C ALA A 12 3.79 6.09 -18.94
N PHE A 13 4.14 7.18 -18.24
CA PHE A 13 3.18 7.90 -17.40
C PHE A 13 2.07 8.55 -18.21
N ASP A 14 2.37 9.17 -19.36
CA ASP A 14 1.35 9.76 -20.23
C ASP A 14 0.38 8.68 -20.75
N HIS A 15 0.89 7.52 -21.14
CA HIS A 15 0.07 6.42 -21.64
C HIS A 15 -0.85 5.85 -20.56
N TYR A 16 -0.32 5.55 -19.38
CA TYR A 16 -1.08 4.94 -18.29
C TYR A 16 -1.97 5.95 -17.54
N GLU A 17 -1.64 7.22 -17.56
CA GLU A 17 -2.49 8.29 -17.02
C GLU A 17 -3.81 8.37 -17.79
N GLN A 18 -3.78 8.25 -19.12
CA GLN A 18 -4.98 8.21 -19.96
C GLN A 18 -5.88 7.01 -19.61
N LEU A 19 -5.29 5.92 -19.15
CA LEU A 19 -6.00 4.72 -18.72
C LEU A 19 -6.39 4.72 -17.24
N GLY A 20 -6.03 5.79 -16.49
CA GLY A 20 -6.27 5.87 -15.05
C GLY A 20 -5.45 4.87 -14.22
N GLN A 21 -4.30 4.45 -14.72
CA GLN A 21 -3.48 3.37 -14.14
C GLN A 21 -2.07 3.82 -13.73
N THR A 22 -1.92 5.02 -13.19
CA THR A 22 -0.63 5.52 -12.69
C THR A 22 -0.30 4.96 -11.30
N VAL A 23 -0.30 3.65 -11.18
CA VAL A 23 0.03 2.91 -9.95
C VAL A 23 0.93 1.72 -10.31
N CYS A 24 1.61 1.16 -9.32
CA CYS A 24 2.39 -0.07 -9.53
C CYS A 24 1.50 -1.16 -10.14
N ALA A 25 1.94 -1.71 -11.27
CA ALA A 25 1.19 -2.74 -11.98
C ALA A 25 0.96 -4.00 -11.13
N HIS A 26 1.89 -4.31 -10.24
CA HIS A 26 1.83 -5.52 -9.41
C HIS A 26 1.12 -5.30 -8.07
N CYS A 27 1.55 -4.31 -7.26
CA CYS A 27 1.03 -4.14 -5.90
C CYS A 27 0.03 -3.00 -5.73
N GLY A 28 -0.10 -2.13 -6.73
CA GLY A 28 -1.04 -0.99 -6.70
C GLY A 28 -0.54 0.23 -5.92
N PHE A 29 0.74 0.26 -5.52
CA PHE A 29 1.34 1.43 -4.87
C PHE A 29 1.25 2.65 -5.78
N GLY A 30 0.81 3.80 -5.27
CA GLY A 30 0.39 4.93 -6.10
C GLY A 30 1.06 6.27 -5.84
N ILE A 31 2.21 6.31 -5.18
CA ILE A 31 2.97 7.55 -5.02
C ILE A 31 3.85 7.74 -6.25
N ARG A 32 3.47 8.67 -7.13
CA ARG A 32 4.09 8.90 -8.44
C ARG A 32 5.60 9.14 -8.34
N ASP A 33 6.04 9.91 -7.37
CA ASP A 33 7.45 10.29 -7.22
C ASP A 33 8.37 9.09 -6.92
N VAL A 34 7.81 8.03 -6.38
CA VAL A 34 8.52 6.80 -6.01
C VAL A 34 8.42 5.73 -7.10
N LEU A 35 7.42 5.83 -7.98
CA LEU A 35 7.20 4.85 -9.05
C LEU A 35 8.31 4.89 -10.09
N GLU A 36 8.69 3.72 -10.56
CA GLU A 36 9.70 3.51 -11.59
C GLU A 36 9.06 2.91 -12.84
N VAL A 37 9.77 2.96 -13.95
CA VAL A 37 9.34 2.36 -15.22
C VAL A 37 10.29 1.24 -15.60
N ALA A 38 9.74 0.05 -15.78
CA ALA A 38 10.49 -1.12 -16.21
C ALA A 38 10.31 -1.38 -17.70
N HIS A 39 11.41 -1.77 -18.37
CA HIS A 39 11.38 -2.31 -19.72
C HIS A 39 11.20 -3.83 -19.62
N LEU A 40 10.04 -4.33 -20.05
CA LEU A 40 9.63 -5.73 -19.79
C LEU A 40 10.50 -6.76 -20.49
N ASP A 41 11.03 -6.41 -21.69
CA ASP A 41 11.94 -7.28 -22.44
C ASP A 41 13.43 -7.08 -22.07
N GLY A 42 13.73 -6.18 -21.14
CA GLY A 42 15.10 -5.80 -20.78
C GLY A 42 15.80 -4.90 -21.78
N ASP A 43 15.19 -4.57 -22.90
CA ASP A 43 15.75 -3.69 -23.93
C ASP A 43 15.35 -2.24 -23.66
N ARG A 44 16.30 -1.45 -23.15
CA ARG A 44 16.12 -0.03 -22.84
C ARG A 44 15.90 0.85 -24.07
N SER A 45 16.15 0.35 -25.27
CA SER A 45 15.88 1.06 -26.51
C SER A 45 14.45 0.87 -27.00
N ASN A 46 13.75 -0.16 -26.52
CA ASN A 46 12.35 -0.41 -26.83
C ASN A 46 11.43 0.35 -25.89
N ASN A 47 11.10 1.58 -26.28
CA ASN A 47 10.26 2.49 -25.50
C ASN A 47 8.78 2.48 -25.93
N ASP A 48 8.36 1.40 -26.58
CA ASP A 48 6.94 1.19 -26.86
C ASP A 48 6.16 1.06 -25.54
N PRO A 49 5.01 1.75 -25.39
CA PRO A 49 4.22 1.67 -24.16
C PRO A 49 3.83 0.24 -23.75
N SER A 50 3.65 -0.66 -24.73
CA SER A 50 3.37 -2.07 -24.46
C SER A 50 4.52 -2.81 -23.77
N ASN A 51 5.76 -2.32 -23.94
CA ASN A 51 6.97 -2.85 -23.31
C ASN A 51 7.29 -2.17 -21.98
N LEU A 52 6.55 -1.14 -21.60
CA LEU A 52 6.79 -0.38 -20.37
C LEU A 52 5.73 -0.74 -19.32
N ALA A 53 6.17 -0.87 -18.09
CA ALA A 53 5.28 -1.04 -16.94
C ALA A 53 5.70 -0.11 -15.81
N ILE A 54 4.71 0.47 -15.13
CA ILE A 54 4.96 1.26 -13.93
C ILE A 54 5.02 0.31 -12.74
N LEU A 55 6.13 0.30 -12.02
CA LEU A 55 6.35 -0.53 -10.84
C LEU A 55 6.90 0.30 -9.69
N CYS A 56 6.56 -0.06 -8.46
CA CYS A 56 7.25 0.50 -7.30
C CYS A 56 8.68 -0.09 -7.22
N PRO A 57 9.61 0.54 -6.50
CA PRO A 57 10.99 0.06 -6.43
C PRO A 57 11.12 -1.39 -5.98
N THR A 58 10.29 -1.82 -5.03
CA THR A 58 10.29 -3.20 -4.54
C THR A 58 9.87 -4.20 -5.60
N CYS A 59 8.74 -3.95 -6.29
CA CYS A 59 8.26 -4.82 -7.37
C CYS A 59 9.19 -4.80 -8.58
N HIS A 60 9.80 -3.65 -8.89
CA HIS A 60 10.79 -3.52 -9.96
C HIS A 60 12.01 -4.38 -9.65
N LYS A 61 12.53 -4.33 -8.44
CA LYS A 61 13.65 -5.18 -8.01
C LYS A 61 13.29 -6.67 -8.02
N MET A 62 12.10 -7.01 -7.59
CA MET A 62 11.61 -8.40 -7.64
C MET A 62 11.51 -8.91 -9.08
N HIS A 63 11.10 -8.07 -10.01
CA HIS A 63 11.09 -8.42 -11.44
C HIS A 63 12.52 -8.61 -11.97
N ASP A 64 13.46 -7.73 -11.61
CA ASP A 64 14.86 -7.84 -12.01
C ASP A 64 15.53 -9.13 -11.48
N LEU A 65 15.10 -9.61 -10.33
CA LEU A 65 15.58 -10.85 -9.72
C LEU A 65 14.80 -12.10 -10.14
N ASP A 66 13.92 -11.97 -11.15
CA ASP A 66 13.05 -13.05 -11.64
C ASP A 66 12.09 -13.63 -10.58
N LEU A 67 11.82 -12.89 -9.52
CA LEU A 67 10.84 -13.26 -8.49
C LEU A 67 9.41 -13.01 -8.95
N ILE A 68 9.22 -12.08 -9.89
CA ILE A 68 7.96 -11.81 -10.56
C ILE A 68 8.19 -11.97 -12.06
N SER A 69 7.40 -12.83 -12.72
CA SER A 69 7.53 -13.03 -14.16
C SER A 69 6.99 -11.85 -14.96
N THR A 70 7.54 -11.65 -16.15
CA THR A 70 7.07 -10.61 -17.09
C THR A 70 5.60 -10.82 -17.45
N GLU A 71 5.18 -12.05 -17.66
CA GLU A 71 3.78 -12.41 -17.96
C GLU A 71 2.84 -12.00 -16.83
N THR A 72 3.25 -12.20 -15.59
CA THR A 72 2.46 -11.77 -14.42
C THR A 72 2.31 -10.25 -14.38
N ILE A 73 3.37 -9.50 -14.67
CA ILE A 73 3.33 -8.04 -14.70
C ILE A 73 2.40 -7.55 -15.80
N ILE A 74 2.47 -8.13 -17.01
CA ILE A 74 1.61 -7.78 -18.14
C ILE A 74 0.15 -8.05 -17.79
N LEU A 75 -0.13 -9.22 -17.23
CA LEU A 75 -1.48 -9.61 -16.82
C LEU A 75 -2.06 -8.66 -15.77
N MET A 76 -1.27 -8.31 -14.77
CA MET A 76 -1.67 -7.40 -13.69
C MET A 76 -1.82 -5.97 -14.18
N ARG A 77 -0.93 -5.52 -15.08
CA ARG A 77 -0.98 -4.20 -15.71
C ARG A 77 -2.25 -3.98 -16.51
N ASP A 78 -2.62 -4.97 -17.33
CA ASP A 78 -3.74 -4.88 -18.26
C ASP A 78 -5.10 -5.16 -17.59
N ARG A 79 -5.07 -5.62 -16.34
CA ARG A 79 -6.28 -5.85 -15.55
C ARG A 79 -6.88 -4.52 -15.11
N PRO A 80 -8.21 -4.29 -15.28
CA PRO A 80 -8.87 -3.11 -14.76
C PRO A 80 -8.66 -2.98 -13.25
N LYS A 81 -8.12 -1.85 -12.80
CA LYS A 81 -7.90 -1.60 -11.38
C LYS A 81 -9.11 -0.94 -10.78
N VAL A 82 -9.93 -1.72 -10.10
CA VAL A 82 -11.15 -1.25 -9.42
C VAL A 82 -10.81 -0.45 -8.16
N VAL A 83 -9.59 -0.61 -7.62
CA VAL A 83 -9.18 0.04 -6.37
C VAL A 83 -8.24 1.20 -6.68
N VAL A 84 -8.74 2.42 -6.51
CA VAL A 84 -7.93 3.62 -6.55
C VAL A 84 -7.09 3.70 -5.28
N TRP A 85 -5.78 3.94 -5.42
CA TRP A 85 -4.84 4.03 -4.30
C TRP A 85 -5.31 4.99 -3.21
N ALA A 86 -5.80 6.17 -3.59
CA ALA A 86 -6.30 7.15 -2.63
C ALA A 86 -7.45 6.60 -1.78
N LYS A 87 -8.38 5.87 -2.39
CA LYS A 87 -9.49 5.21 -1.69
C LYS A 87 -8.97 4.14 -0.75
N ARG A 88 -8.02 3.32 -1.20
CA ARG A 88 -7.40 2.27 -0.39
C ARG A 88 -6.71 2.83 0.85
N MET A 89 -5.96 3.92 0.70
CA MET A 89 -5.31 4.61 1.83
C MET A 89 -6.32 5.21 2.80
N LYS A 90 -7.39 5.80 2.29
CA LYS A 90 -8.48 6.35 3.10
C LYS A 90 -9.16 5.25 3.92
N ASP A 91 -9.47 4.12 3.29
CA ASP A 91 -10.10 2.98 3.96
C ASP A 91 -9.18 2.35 5.00
N ALA A 92 -7.88 2.22 4.70
CA ALA A 92 -6.88 1.75 5.66
C ALA A 92 -6.77 2.70 6.87
N GLY A 93 -6.79 4.01 6.63
CA GLY A 93 -6.79 5.01 7.69
C GLY A 93 -8.02 4.90 8.60
N LYS A 94 -9.20 4.70 8.03
CA LYS A 94 -10.43 4.48 8.79
C LYS A 94 -10.37 3.22 9.65
N LYS A 95 -9.89 2.11 9.09
CA LYS A 95 -9.72 0.85 9.83
C LYS A 95 -8.73 1.00 10.98
N ALA A 96 -7.60 1.69 10.76
CA ALA A 96 -6.61 1.95 11.80
C ALA A 96 -7.16 2.82 12.92
N ALA A 97 -7.93 3.87 12.61
CA ALA A 97 -8.58 4.73 13.60
C ALA A 97 -9.62 3.96 14.42
N GLU A 98 -10.42 3.13 13.77
CA GLU A 98 -11.41 2.28 14.43
C GLU A 98 -10.75 1.26 15.37
N SER A 99 -9.67 0.61 14.93
CA SER A 99 -8.90 -0.33 15.75
C SER A 99 -8.31 0.36 16.98
N ARG A 100 -7.75 1.55 16.85
CA ARG A 100 -7.23 2.35 17.98
C ARG A 100 -8.34 2.71 18.96
N ARG A 101 -9.50 3.12 18.46
CA ARG A 101 -10.67 3.45 19.30
C ARG A 101 -11.13 2.23 20.10
N LYS A 102 -11.25 1.07 19.45
CA LYS A 102 -11.63 -0.18 20.13
C LYS A 102 -10.63 -0.58 21.22
N SER A 103 -9.33 -0.43 20.93
CA SER A 103 -8.27 -0.73 21.89
C SER A 103 -8.31 0.22 23.11
N ALA A 104 -8.52 1.51 22.87
CA ALA A 104 -8.65 2.51 23.93
C ALA A 104 -9.89 2.25 24.80
N GLU A 105 -11.01 1.90 24.19
CA GLU A 105 -12.25 1.53 24.90
C GLU A 105 -12.05 0.29 25.74
N LYS A 106 -11.44 -0.77 25.20
CA LYS A 106 -11.10 -1.99 25.94
C LYS A 106 -10.21 -1.70 27.15
N LEU A 107 -9.22 -0.83 27.00
CA LEU A 107 -8.34 -0.42 28.10
C LEU A 107 -9.12 0.33 29.17
N LYS A 108 -10.03 1.23 28.80
CA LYS A 108 -10.90 1.96 29.72
C LYS A 108 -11.75 1.02 30.58
N TRP A 109 -12.38 0.02 29.99
CA TRP A 109 -13.15 -0.99 30.70
C TRP A 109 -12.28 -1.83 31.64
N LYS A 110 -11.08 -2.21 31.20
CA LYS A 110 -10.11 -2.95 32.05
C LYS A 110 -9.71 -2.12 33.27
N THR A 111 -9.40 -0.84 33.09
CA THR A 111 -9.05 0.07 34.19
C THR A 111 -10.21 0.27 35.18
N ALA A 112 -11.44 0.42 34.67
CA ALA A 112 -12.62 0.53 35.51
C ALA A 112 -12.85 -0.75 36.34
N GLY A 113 -12.66 -1.92 35.75
CA GLY A 113 -12.74 -3.19 36.45
C GLY A 113 -11.68 -3.34 37.53
N GLN A 114 -10.46 -2.92 37.29
CA GLN A 114 -9.37 -2.90 38.26
C GLN A 114 -9.69 -1.98 39.45
N LYS A 115 -10.17 -0.77 39.19
CA LYS A 115 -10.58 0.19 40.23
C LYS A 115 -11.72 -0.36 41.08
N ALA A 116 -12.70 -1.00 40.45
CA ALA A 116 -13.81 -1.63 41.19
C ALA A 116 -13.32 -2.77 42.10
N ALA A 117 -12.40 -3.60 41.63
CA ALA A 117 -11.81 -4.68 42.43
C ALA A 117 -11.01 -4.15 43.62
N GLU A 118 -10.22 -3.09 43.43
CA GLU A 118 -9.49 -2.43 44.53
C GLU A 118 -10.46 -1.83 45.58
N THR A 119 -11.53 -1.21 45.14
CA THR A 119 -12.56 -0.66 46.05
C THR A 119 -13.22 -1.77 46.89
N ARG A 120 -13.52 -2.90 46.23
CA ARG A 120 -14.08 -4.07 46.96
C ARG A 120 -13.14 -4.60 48.00
N LYS A 121 -11.85 -4.76 47.68
CA LYS A 121 -10.83 -5.20 48.65
C LYS A 121 -10.70 -4.22 49.80
N ARG A 122 -10.67 -2.93 49.53
CA ARG A 122 -10.58 -1.89 50.58
C ARG A 122 -11.81 -1.89 51.51
N ASN A 123 -12.99 -2.05 50.95
CA ASN A 123 -14.22 -2.10 51.74
C ASN A 123 -14.30 -3.38 52.59
N ALA A 124 -13.88 -4.54 52.01
CA ALA A 124 -13.83 -5.78 52.78
C ALA A 124 -12.85 -5.69 53.96
N ALA A 125 -11.72 -4.99 53.82
CA ALA A 125 -10.76 -4.76 54.91
C ALA A 125 -11.30 -3.83 56.01
N LYS A 126 -12.33 -3.03 55.75
CA LYS A 126 -12.96 -2.11 56.69
C LYS A 126 -14.15 -2.69 57.45
N GLU A 127 -14.62 -3.88 57.10
CA GLU A 127 -15.71 -4.52 57.85
C GLU A 127 -15.23 -4.91 59.26
N PRO A 128 -15.97 -4.54 60.31
CA PRO A 128 -15.58 -4.90 61.66
C PRO A 128 -15.67 -6.43 61.80
N LYS A 129 -14.57 -7.03 62.25
CA LYS A 129 -14.57 -8.44 62.64
C LYS A 129 -15.47 -8.60 63.82
N ALA A 130 -16.52 -9.40 63.68
CA ALA A 130 -17.35 -9.80 64.78
C ALA A 130 -16.59 -10.63 65.83
#